data_6a3317989fa94b4e434fd117852e6f6c
#
_entry.id   6a3317989fa94b4e434fd117852e6f6c
#
_cell.length_a   1.000
_cell.length_b   1.000
_cell.length_c   1.000
_cell.angle_alpha   90.00
_cell.angle_beta   90.00
_cell.angle_gamma   90.00
#
_symmetry.space_group_name_H-M   'P 1'
#
loop_
_entity.id
_entity.type
_entity.pdbx_description
1 polymer ?
#
loop_
_entity_poly.entity_id
_entity_poly.type
_entity_poly.pdbx_seq_one_letter_code
_entity_poly.pdbx_strand_id
1 'polypeptide(L)'
;NVVTLLDIPLLEATDDSLIERIQNFKTLTSKNIDKDRGFNEILNSPVFRNFVISEDGKTSGIIVYIKPNKTDKEIKTDKELEIYKDKIKKERHQNILEIREVIKNHNQNTQIYLGGIPMIADDMMTFIKNDIVTFGIGVLIFIILTLWHVFKKIIWIIIPISSCFFSVVFMTGFLG
;
A
#
# COMPACT_ATOMS: atom_id res chain seq x y z
N ASN A 1 -6.01 -11.77 8.29
CA ASN A 1 -7.37 -12.17 7.92
C ASN A 1 -7.70 -11.60 6.55
N VAL A 2 -8.41 -12.40 5.76
CA VAL A 2 -8.94 -12.01 4.44
C VAL A 2 -10.46 -12.07 4.54
N VAL A 3 -11.14 -11.07 4.03
CA VAL A 3 -12.60 -11.02 3.94
C VAL A 3 -12.98 -10.81 2.49
N THR A 4 -13.85 -11.66 2.00
CA THR A 4 -14.34 -11.66 0.62
C THR A 4 -15.85 -11.62 0.59
N LEU A 5 -16.42 -11.45 -0.59
CA LEU A 5 -17.88 -11.59 -0.80
C LEU A 5 -18.44 -12.92 -0.25
N LEU A 6 -17.60 -13.97 -0.26
CA LEU A 6 -17.99 -15.31 0.18
C LEU A 6 -18.08 -15.48 1.69
N ASP A 7 -17.50 -14.55 2.45
CA ASP A 7 -17.46 -14.58 3.92
C ASP A 7 -18.57 -13.74 4.57
N ILE A 8 -19.40 -13.07 3.75
CA ILE A 8 -20.45 -12.21 4.25
C ILE A 8 -21.58 -13.05 4.88
N PRO A 9 -22.01 -12.71 6.11
CA PRO A 9 -23.13 -13.37 6.76
C PRO A 9 -24.45 -13.03 6.06
N LEU A 10 -25.25 -14.05 5.76
CA LEU A 10 -26.55 -13.95 5.14
C LEU A 10 -27.63 -14.15 6.18
N LEU A 11 -28.66 -13.32 6.14
CA LEU A 11 -29.80 -13.36 7.07
C LEU A 11 -31.11 -13.78 6.40
N GLU A 12 -31.29 -13.46 5.11
CA GLU A 12 -32.54 -13.68 4.38
C GLU A 12 -32.51 -14.88 3.44
N ALA A 13 -31.31 -15.34 3.05
CA ALA A 13 -31.15 -16.43 2.08
C ALA A 13 -31.37 -17.83 2.67
N THR A 14 -31.89 -17.94 3.89
CA THR A 14 -32.15 -19.21 4.57
C THR A 14 -33.59 -19.25 5.10
N ASP A 15 -34.18 -20.43 5.12
CA ASP A 15 -35.53 -20.67 5.68
C ASP A 15 -35.50 -21.02 7.18
N ASP A 16 -34.34 -20.87 7.84
CA ASP A 16 -34.16 -21.14 9.26
C ASP A 16 -34.87 -20.08 10.13
N SER A 17 -35.10 -20.38 11.41
CA SER A 17 -35.67 -19.41 12.36
C SER A 17 -34.72 -18.25 12.60
N LEU A 18 -35.23 -17.04 12.95
CA LEU A 18 -34.42 -15.85 13.22
C LEU A 18 -33.32 -16.09 14.27
N ILE A 19 -33.62 -16.89 15.30
CA ILE A 19 -32.67 -17.21 16.37
C ILE A 19 -31.51 -18.05 15.83
N GLU A 20 -31.82 -19.06 14.99
CA GLU A 20 -30.80 -19.91 14.38
C GLU A 20 -29.92 -19.13 13.39
N ARG A 21 -30.50 -18.19 12.63
CA ARG A 21 -29.75 -17.32 11.71
C ARG A 21 -28.74 -16.43 12.44
N ILE A 22 -29.10 -15.92 13.61
CA ILE A 22 -28.22 -15.06 14.42
C ILE A 22 -27.13 -15.87 15.13
N GLN A 23 -27.44 -17.09 15.56
CA GLN A 23 -26.48 -17.97 16.23
C GLN A 23 -25.51 -18.66 15.28
N ASN A 24 -25.95 -19.00 14.07
CA ASN A 24 -25.18 -19.73 13.06
C ASN A 24 -25.26 -19.02 11.72
N PHE A 25 -24.51 -17.94 11.55
CA PHE A 25 -24.43 -17.20 10.30
C PHE A 25 -24.03 -18.12 9.17
N LYS A 26 -24.84 -18.19 8.11
CA LYS A 26 -24.52 -18.85 6.87
C LYS A 26 -23.92 -17.86 5.89
N THR A 27 -23.07 -18.33 5.00
CA THR A 27 -22.39 -17.53 3.96
C THR A 27 -22.67 -18.16 2.60
N LEU A 28 -22.33 -17.48 1.51
CA LEU A 28 -22.51 -18.01 0.15
C LEU A 28 -21.83 -19.36 -0.09
N THR A 29 -20.86 -19.75 0.74
CA THR A 29 -20.16 -21.04 0.68
C THR A 29 -20.84 -22.14 1.48
N SER A 30 -21.83 -21.81 2.32
CA SER A 30 -22.50 -22.79 3.17
C SER A 30 -23.36 -23.76 2.35
N LYS A 31 -23.52 -24.98 2.87
CA LYS A 31 -24.41 -25.99 2.26
C LYS A 31 -25.88 -25.57 2.43
N ASN A 32 -26.72 -25.91 1.45
CA ASN A 32 -28.16 -25.65 1.46
C ASN A 32 -28.55 -24.16 1.51
N ILE A 33 -27.84 -23.34 0.74
CA ILE A 33 -28.20 -21.93 0.52
C ILE A 33 -28.56 -21.71 -0.95
N ASP A 34 -29.61 -20.96 -1.17
CA ASP A 34 -29.91 -20.39 -2.47
C ASP A 34 -28.92 -19.25 -2.75
N LYS A 35 -27.96 -19.52 -3.65
CA LYS A 35 -26.86 -18.58 -3.97
C LYS A 35 -27.37 -17.34 -4.66
N ASP A 36 -28.40 -17.44 -5.49
CA ASP A 36 -28.95 -16.28 -6.19
C ASP A 36 -29.67 -15.35 -5.22
N ARG A 37 -30.44 -15.92 -4.29
CA ARG A 37 -31.06 -15.16 -3.21
C ARG A 37 -30.04 -14.52 -2.29
N GLY A 38 -29.00 -15.26 -1.91
CA GLY A 38 -27.91 -14.71 -1.08
C GLY A 38 -27.11 -13.62 -1.78
N PHE A 39 -26.84 -13.75 -3.06
CA PHE A 39 -26.20 -12.71 -3.84
C PHE A 39 -27.05 -11.43 -3.94
N ASN A 40 -28.33 -11.59 -4.17
CA ASN A 40 -29.28 -10.46 -4.20
C ASN A 40 -29.42 -9.79 -2.83
N GLU A 41 -29.38 -10.54 -1.74
CA GLU A 41 -29.36 -9.99 -0.37
C GLU A 41 -28.13 -9.09 -0.17
N ILE A 42 -26.93 -9.54 -0.56
CA ILE A 42 -25.70 -8.74 -0.43
C ILE A 42 -25.77 -7.50 -1.33
N LEU A 43 -26.22 -7.65 -2.58
CA LEU A 43 -26.30 -6.57 -3.56
C LEU A 43 -27.27 -5.45 -3.11
N ASN A 44 -28.35 -5.81 -2.44
CA ASN A 44 -29.36 -4.87 -1.94
C ASN A 44 -29.09 -4.40 -0.50
N SER A 45 -28.08 -4.95 0.17
CA SER A 45 -27.74 -4.59 1.54
C SER A 45 -27.18 -3.16 1.61
N PRO A 46 -27.72 -2.28 2.47
CA PRO A 46 -27.18 -0.94 2.66
C PRO A 46 -25.77 -0.93 3.29
N VAL A 47 -25.35 -2.05 3.89
CA VAL A 47 -24.02 -2.21 4.53
C VAL A 47 -22.95 -2.69 3.56
N PHE A 48 -23.28 -3.63 2.68
CA PHE A 48 -22.32 -4.30 1.81
C PHE A 48 -22.26 -3.72 0.41
N ARG A 49 -23.36 -3.13 -0.07
CA ARG A 49 -23.43 -2.41 -1.33
C ARG A 49 -22.47 -1.21 -1.32
N ASN A 50 -21.68 -1.05 -2.36
CA ASN A 50 -20.62 -0.05 -2.51
C ASN A 50 -19.46 -0.17 -1.52
N PHE A 51 -19.43 -1.20 -0.68
CA PHE A 51 -18.32 -1.48 0.21
C PHE A 51 -17.59 -2.77 -0.17
N VAL A 52 -18.31 -3.87 -0.36
CA VAL A 52 -17.75 -5.17 -0.76
C VAL A 52 -18.12 -5.54 -2.19
N ILE A 53 -19.27 -5.04 -2.67
CA ILE A 53 -19.74 -5.26 -4.03
C ILE A 53 -20.24 -3.95 -4.62
N SER A 54 -19.96 -3.72 -5.91
CA SER A 54 -20.49 -2.56 -6.64
C SER A 54 -22.00 -2.67 -6.87
N GLU A 55 -22.63 -1.56 -7.12
CA GLU A 55 -24.07 -1.45 -7.36
C GLU A 55 -24.56 -2.30 -8.54
N ASP A 56 -23.70 -2.44 -9.56
CA ASP A 56 -23.98 -3.25 -10.74
C ASP A 56 -23.61 -4.74 -10.58
N GLY A 57 -23.09 -5.15 -9.40
CA GLY A 57 -22.71 -6.51 -9.09
C GLY A 57 -21.48 -7.04 -9.85
N LYS A 58 -20.78 -6.20 -10.64
CA LYS A 58 -19.68 -6.64 -11.51
C LYS A 58 -18.30 -6.56 -10.86
N THR A 59 -18.18 -5.78 -9.81
CA THR A 59 -16.90 -5.59 -9.09
C THR A 59 -17.08 -5.96 -7.63
N SER A 60 -16.18 -6.79 -7.10
CA SER A 60 -16.16 -7.13 -5.68
C SER A 60 -14.82 -6.81 -5.05
N GLY A 61 -14.84 -6.45 -3.77
CA GLY A 61 -13.67 -6.17 -2.97
C GLY A 61 -13.17 -7.40 -2.22
N ILE A 62 -11.85 -7.60 -2.20
CA ILE A 62 -11.16 -8.53 -1.30
C ILE A 62 -10.42 -7.68 -0.28
N ILE A 63 -10.82 -7.76 0.98
CA ILE A 63 -10.23 -6.98 2.06
C ILE A 63 -9.19 -7.83 2.78
N VAL A 64 -7.93 -7.42 2.70
CA VAL A 64 -6.81 -8.09 3.36
C VAL A 64 -6.39 -7.29 4.58
N TYR A 65 -6.60 -7.84 5.77
CA TYR A 65 -6.13 -7.23 7.01
C TYR A 65 -4.68 -7.62 7.27
N ILE A 66 -3.79 -6.65 7.15
CA ILE A 66 -2.38 -6.83 7.50
C ILE A 66 -2.26 -6.81 9.03
N LYS A 67 -1.44 -7.71 9.59
CA LYS A 67 -1.22 -7.79 11.03
C LYS A 67 -0.70 -6.45 11.56
N PRO A 68 -1.29 -5.89 12.62
CA PRO A 68 -0.81 -4.65 13.20
C PRO A 68 0.60 -4.84 13.76
N ASN A 69 1.40 -3.79 13.61
CA ASN A 69 2.75 -3.76 14.16
C ASN A 69 2.69 -3.70 15.70
N LYS A 70 3.79 -4.08 16.36
CA LYS A 70 3.94 -3.88 17.80
C LYS A 70 3.74 -2.41 18.15
N THR A 71 3.08 -2.14 19.26
CA THR A 71 2.85 -0.77 19.71
C THR A 71 4.14 -0.20 20.29
N ASP A 72 4.37 1.10 20.12
CA ASP A 72 5.56 1.84 20.63
C ASP A 72 5.81 1.64 22.14
N LYS A 73 4.84 1.15 22.89
CA LYS A 73 4.95 0.83 24.32
C LYS A 73 5.90 -0.35 24.63
N GLU A 74 6.22 -1.18 23.64
CA GLU A 74 7.11 -2.33 23.81
C GLU A 74 8.57 -2.00 23.49
N ILE A 75 8.85 -0.79 22.96
CA ILE A 75 10.17 -0.35 22.53
C ILE A 75 10.67 0.72 23.49
N LYS A 76 11.78 0.46 24.14
CA LYS A 76 12.30 1.29 25.24
C LYS A 76 13.38 2.29 24.83
N THR A 77 13.95 2.16 23.63
CA THR A 77 15.09 2.96 23.20
C THR A 77 14.85 3.53 21.80
N ASP A 78 15.23 4.80 21.57
CA ASP A 78 15.07 5.49 20.26
C ASP A 78 15.77 4.74 19.12
N LYS A 79 16.96 4.16 19.38
CA LYS A 79 17.68 3.33 18.39
C LYS A 79 16.92 2.05 18.03
N GLU A 80 16.31 1.38 19.00
CA GLU A 80 15.49 0.20 18.75
C GLU A 80 14.24 0.58 17.93
N LEU A 81 13.68 1.75 18.19
CA LEU A 81 12.55 2.28 17.46
C LEU A 81 12.89 2.53 15.99
N GLU A 82 14.05 3.13 15.69
CA GLU A 82 14.50 3.34 14.31
C GLU A 82 14.73 2.04 13.56
N ILE A 83 15.47 1.10 14.16
CA ILE A 83 15.72 -0.22 13.57
C ILE A 83 14.40 -0.95 13.32
N TYR A 84 13.47 -0.86 14.26
CA TYR A 84 12.15 -1.47 14.13
C TYR A 84 11.33 -0.84 13.01
N LYS A 85 11.30 0.51 12.90
CA LYS A 85 10.63 1.23 11.82
C LYS A 85 11.19 0.86 10.44
N ASP A 86 12.50 0.75 10.32
CA ASP A 86 13.14 0.36 9.05
C ASP A 86 12.85 -1.10 8.68
N LYS A 87 12.83 -1.99 9.66
CA LYS A 87 12.41 -3.39 9.46
C LYS A 87 10.98 -3.47 8.95
N ILE A 88 10.06 -2.75 9.60
CA ILE A 88 8.64 -2.72 9.18
C ILE A 88 8.48 -2.15 7.77
N LYS A 89 9.22 -1.08 7.43
CA LYS A 89 9.17 -0.51 6.07
C LYS A 89 9.59 -1.54 5.02
N LYS A 90 10.67 -2.30 5.28
CA LYS A 90 11.15 -3.34 4.38
C LYS A 90 10.16 -4.51 4.27
N GLU A 91 9.63 -4.99 5.39
CA GLU A 91 8.62 -6.05 5.40
C GLU A 91 7.35 -5.63 4.66
N ARG A 92 6.89 -4.39 4.86
CA ARG A 92 5.72 -3.85 4.17
C ARG A 92 5.95 -3.75 2.67
N HIS A 93 7.09 -3.25 2.26
CA HIS A 93 7.48 -3.18 0.84
C HIS A 93 7.49 -4.57 0.20
N GLN A 94 8.12 -5.55 0.87
CA GLN A 94 8.17 -6.93 0.41
C GLN A 94 6.75 -7.54 0.28
N ASN A 95 5.90 -7.36 1.28
CA ASN A 95 4.52 -7.83 1.25
C ASN A 95 3.73 -7.24 0.07
N ILE A 96 3.91 -5.94 -0.23
CA ILE A 96 3.26 -5.28 -1.37
C ILE A 96 3.76 -5.86 -2.69
N LEU A 97 5.05 -6.13 -2.83
CA LEU A 97 5.62 -6.75 -4.03
C LEU A 97 5.07 -8.17 -4.24
N GLU A 98 4.99 -8.98 -3.19
CA GLU A 98 4.43 -10.33 -3.25
C GLU A 98 2.95 -10.31 -3.63
N ILE A 99 2.16 -9.40 -3.07
CA ILE A 99 0.75 -9.23 -3.46
C ILE A 99 0.63 -8.84 -4.94
N ARG A 100 1.47 -7.94 -5.43
CA ARG A 100 1.49 -7.54 -6.85
C ARG A 100 1.85 -8.70 -7.78
N GLU A 101 2.77 -9.55 -7.37
CA GLU A 101 3.14 -10.75 -8.12
C GLU A 101 1.98 -11.74 -8.20
N VAL A 102 1.29 -11.99 -7.08
CA VAL A 102 0.08 -12.83 -7.05
C VAL A 102 -0.99 -12.25 -7.98
N ILE A 103 -1.27 -10.95 -7.91
CA ILE A 103 -2.24 -10.28 -8.79
C ILE A 103 -1.85 -10.45 -10.25
N LYS A 104 -0.58 -10.23 -10.60
CA LYS A 104 -0.08 -10.36 -11.98
C LYS A 104 -0.31 -11.76 -12.55
N ASN A 105 -0.10 -12.79 -11.72
CA ASN A 105 -0.29 -14.18 -12.13
C ASN A 105 -1.76 -14.57 -12.32
N HIS A 106 -2.70 -13.85 -11.69
CA HIS A 106 -4.14 -14.13 -11.75
C HIS A 106 -4.93 -13.15 -12.62
N ASN A 107 -4.27 -12.18 -13.22
CA ASN A 107 -4.92 -11.11 -14.03
C ASN A 107 -5.31 -11.56 -15.44
N GLN A 108 -5.24 -12.86 -15.76
CA GLN A 108 -5.53 -13.36 -17.12
C GLN A 108 -7.01 -13.30 -17.48
N ASN A 109 -7.91 -13.48 -16.50
CA ASN A 109 -9.35 -13.57 -16.73
C ASN A 109 -10.17 -12.47 -16.04
N THR A 110 -9.54 -11.67 -15.16
CA THR A 110 -10.20 -10.61 -14.38
C THR A 110 -9.26 -9.44 -14.20
N GLN A 111 -9.80 -8.23 -14.20
CA GLN A 111 -9.01 -7.04 -13.87
C GLN A 111 -8.95 -6.90 -12.34
N ILE A 112 -7.77 -7.04 -11.77
CA ILE A 112 -7.55 -6.93 -10.32
C ILE A 112 -6.75 -5.66 -10.05
N TYR A 113 -7.29 -4.80 -9.17
CA TYR A 113 -6.64 -3.57 -8.74
C TYR A 113 -6.25 -3.66 -7.27
N LEU A 114 -5.01 -3.33 -6.96
CA LEU A 114 -4.54 -3.22 -5.59
C LEU A 114 -4.79 -1.80 -5.08
N GLY A 115 -5.38 -1.67 -3.90
CA GLY A 115 -5.65 -0.41 -3.24
C GLY A 115 -5.38 -0.50 -1.74
N GLY A 116 -5.34 0.65 -1.09
CA GLY A 116 -5.22 0.74 0.36
C GLY A 116 -4.05 1.59 0.83
N ILE A 117 -4.18 2.10 2.05
CA ILE A 117 -3.19 3.02 2.66
C ILE A 117 -1.76 2.44 2.66
N PRO A 118 -1.53 1.16 3.02
CA PRO A 118 -0.17 0.61 3.03
C PRO A 118 0.50 0.62 1.65
N MET A 119 -0.26 0.34 0.58
CA MET A 119 0.23 0.35 -0.80
C MET A 119 0.56 1.77 -1.26
N ILE A 120 -0.35 2.72 -1.00
CA ILE A 120 -0.15 4.13 -1.37
C ILE A 120 1.09 4.70 -0.68
N ALA A 121 1.27 4.41 0.61
CA ALA A 121 2.42 4.86 1.37
C ALA A 121 3.74 4.28 0.83
N ASP A 122 3.75 3.02 0.42
CA ASP A 122 4.91 2.35 -0.17
C ASP A 122 5.27 2.93 -1.54
N ASP A 123 4.27 3.12 -2.40
CA ASP A 123 4.44 3.73 -3.72
C ASP A 123 4.95 5.16 -3.60
N MET A 124 4.38 5.99 -2.74
CA MET A 124 4.85 7.36 -2.49
C MET A 124 6.30 7.39 -2.06
N MET A 125 6.70 6.50 -1.13
CA MET A 125 8.09 6.43 -0.67
C MET A 125 9.04 6.02 -1.80
N THR A 126 8.64 5.09 -2.64
CA THR A 126 9.41 4.63 -3.80
C THR A 126 9.54 5.73 -4.85
N PHE A 127 8.46 6.43 -5.17
CA PHE A 127 8.47 7.56 -6.10
C PHE A 127 9.36 8.70 -5.59
N ILE A 128 9.22 9.10 -4.33
CA ILE A 128 10.05 10.16 -3.73
C ILE A 128 11.54 9.80 -3.83
N LYS A 129 11.93 8.56 -3.51
CA LYS A 129 13.32 8.12 -3.65
C LYS A 129 13.82 8.20 -5.08
N ASN A 130 13.04 7.72 -6.04
CA ASN A 130 13.40 7.76 -7.45
C ASN A 130 13.47 9.19 -7.97
N ASP A 131 12.55 10.05 -7.56
CA ASP A 131 12.53 11.45 -7.95
C ASP A 131 13.74 12.20 -7.41
N ILE A 132 14.10 12.02 -6.13
CA ILE A 132 15.28 12.64 -5.53
C ILE A 132 16.55 12.26 -6.31
N VAL A 133 16.70 10.99 -6.68
CA VAL A 133 17.85 10.52 -7.46
C VAL A 133 17.82 11.09 -8.87
N THR A 134 16.70 10.98 -9.56
CA THR A 134 16.58 11.40 -10.97
C THR A 134 16.73 12.92 -11.10
N PHE A 135 16.00 13.70 -10.31
CA PHE A 135 16.09 15.15 -10.32
C PHE A 135 17.42 15.65 -9.78
N GLY A 136 17.95 15.03 -8.72
CA GLY A 136 19.25 15.37 -8.15
C GLY A 136 20.37 15.24 -9.18
N ILE A 137 20.43 14.13 -9.90
CA ILE A 137 21.41 13.93 -10.99
C ILE A 137 21.15 14.91 -12.14
N GLY A 138 19.89 15.10 -12.54
CA GLY A 138 19.52 16.03 -13.62
C GLY A 138 19.94 17.48 -13.34
N VAL A 139 19.64 17.97 -12.13
CA VAL A 139 20.02 19.32 -11.68
C VAL A 139 21.55 19.46 -11.60
N LEU A 140 22.25 18.44 -11.09
CA LEU A 140 23.72 18.45 -11.01
C LEU A 140 24.36 18.57 -12.40
N ILE A 141 23.89 17.75 -13.36
CA ILE A 141 24.36 17.81 -14.76
C ILE A 141 24.05 19.19 -15.34
N PHE A 142 22.85 19.72 -15.13
CA PHE A 142 22.46 21.05 -15.63
C PHE A 142 23.36 22.15 -15.07
N ILE A 143 23.66 22.12 -13.77
CA ILE A 143 24.59 23.07 -13.13
C ILE A 143 25.98 22.98 -13.74
N ILE A 144 26.52 21.75 -13.93
CA ILE A 144 27.83 21.53 -14.53
C ILE A 144 27.88 22.10 -15.95
N LEU A 145 26.89 21.81 -16.78
CA LEU A 145 26.82 22.29 -18.15
C LEU A 145 26.71 23.83 -18.21
N THR A 146 25.89 24.43 -17.36
CA THR A 146 25.73 25.89 -17.29
C THR A 146 27.04 26.57 -16.87
N LEU A 147 27.69 26.08 -15.81
CA LEU A 147 28.96 26.61 -15.36
C LEU A 147 30.07 26.43 -16.42
N TRP A 148 30.08 25.30 -17.12
CA TRP A 148 31.03 25.06 -18.20
C TRP A 148 30.81 26.02 -19.37
N HIS A 149 29.58 26.22 -19.76
CA HIS A 149 29.25 27.17 -20.83
C HIS A 149 29.66 28.61 -20.51
N VAL A 150 29.44 29.05 -19.25
CA VAL A 150 29.74 30.41 -18.79
C VAL A 150 31.25 30.63 -18.59
N PHE A 151 31.88 29.75 -17.85
CA PHE A 151 33.27 29.99 -17.40
C PHE A 151 34.34 29.37 -18.30
N LYS A 152 34.04 28.35 -19.10
CA LYS A 152 34.95 27.65 -20.01
C LYS A 152 36.25 27.11 -19.36
N LYS A 153 36.35 27.11 -18.01
CA LYS A 153 37.47 26.63 -17.21
C LYS A 153 36.97 25.68 -16.12
N ILE A 154 37.54 24.47 -16.05
CA ILE A 154 37.14 23.43 -15.11
C ILE A 154 37.28 23.87 -13.64
N ILE A 155 38.26 24.66 -13.30
CA ILE A 155 38.48 25.13 -11.93
C ILE A 155 37.25 25.87 -11.38
N TRP A 156 36.60 26.71 -12.20
CA TRP A 156 35.41 27.48 -11.81
C TRP A 156 34.13 26.61 -11.69
N ILE A 157 34.20 25.37 -12.12
CA ILE A 157 33.13 24.37 -11.92
C ILE A 157 33.36 23.62 -10.61
N ILE A 158 34.61 23.23 -10.33
CA ILE A 158 34.96 22.44 -9.15
C ILE A 158 34.73 23.21 -7.84
N ILE A 159 35.06 24.52 -7.80
CA ILE A 159 34.96 25.32 -6.59
C ILE A 159 33.52 25.41 -6.06
N PRO A 160 32.49 25.78 -6.84
CA PRO A 160 31.12 25.82 -6.34
C PRO A 160 30.57 24.44 -5.95
N ILE A 161 30.87 23.42 -6.75
CA ILE A 161 30.39 22.05 -6.48
C ILE A 161 30.99 21.50 -5.19
N SER A 162 32.30 21.68 -4.96
CA SER A 162 32.94 21.26 -3.71
C SER A 162 32.43 22.05 -2.51
N SER A 163 32.19 23.35 -2.66
CA SER A 163 31.57 24.16 -1.61
C SER A 163 30.19 23.68 -1.22
N CYS A 164 29.31 23.37 -2.21
CA CYS A 164 28.00 22.78 -1.96
C CYS A 164 28.10 21.41 -1.27
N PHE A 165 29.02 20.57 -1.73
CA PHE A 165 29.24 19.24 -1.14
C PHE A 165 29.64 19.34 0.34
N PHE A 166 30.64 20.17 0.66
CA PHE A 166 31.05 20.40 2.03
C PHE A 166 29.93 21.00 2.88
N SER A 167 29.15 21.94 2.35
CA SER A 167 28.01 22.52 3.06
C SER A 167 26.97 21.45 3.45
N VAL A 168 26.65 20.55 2.53
CA VAL A 168 25.71 19.44 2.82
C VAL A 168 26.29 18.48 3.86
N VAL A 169 27.58 18.13 3.76
CA VAL A 169 28.25 17.22 4.72
C VAL A 169 28.27 17.85 6.11
N PHE A 170 28.58 19.16 6.22
CA PHE A 170 28.56 19.86 7.51
C PHE A 170 27.16 19.96 8.09
N MET A 171 26.16 20.25 7.26
CA MET A 171 24.77 20.32 7.70
C MET A 171 24.27 18.96 8.21
N THR A 172 24.52 17.88 7.48
CA THR A 172 24.11 16.54 7.90
C THR A 172 24.86 16.05 9.12
N GLY A 173 26.16 16.36 9.24
CA GLY A 173 26.95 16.03 10.42
C GLY A 173 26.61 16.81 11.68
N PHE A 174 25.99 17.99 11.53
CA PHE A 174 25.53 18.81 12.67
C PHE A 174 24.12 18.41 13.14
N LEU A 175 23.29 17.85 12.24
CA LEU A 175 21.92 17.41 12.53
C LEU A 175 21.81 15.96 13.00
N GLY A 176 22.82 15.12 12.80
CA GLY A 176 22.93 13.72 13.21
C GLY A 176 23.85 13.54 14.38
#